data_17e480fb9f2a33664870ffa833dc9792
#
_entry.id   17e480fb9f2a33664870ffa833dc9792
#
_cell.length_a   1.000
_cell.length_b   1.000
_cell.length_c   1.000
_cell.angle_alpha   90.00
_cell.angle_beta   90.00
_cell.angle_gamma   90.00
#
_symmetry.space_group_name_H-M   'P 1'
#
loop_
_entity.id
_entity.type
_entity.pdbx_description
1 polymer ?
#
loop_
_entity_poly.entity_id
_entity_poly.type
_entity_poly.pdbx_seq_one_letter_code
_entity_poly.pdbx_strand_id
1 'polypeptide(L)'
;MNIAWFNPFVPMRKTIVCLILIQILTSVPLFFPVYSLNTELGVQVNGEKIVFTDVQPYIDEQTSSTMVPVREIAEKLGAKVEWNPSLEQVTFRSKHATALLTIGQKIISVDGKQVEVDAPAVLKNDRTMVPLRAVSESLGADVDWVGERNLVLITSADKAQRSTWIWDSKLIETDGDSILAFAAKQKLTAIYLRYEKTYPAQDVYRNFIRRANEQGIKVEALAGQSDWIYEDKHIYIKQWIAAVTQYNASVGAIERFQGFHFDIEPYTLGLWKTNQTWVLERWMATIRFIESEVTNTDRSMTMAFDIPFWINTLTVPGSSYSFSAWLLEKADSVVIMAYRNKALGSNGIIAVAKSIILEAATLKKQAVIAVDTLSSKEADYTTFYKSNSSLMESELKQVKESLSPYPSYIGIAIHDYVRWIDLLNANR
;
A
#
# COMPACT_ATOMS: atom_id res chain seq x y z
N MET A 1 1.67 -50.00 -57.08
CA MET A 1 2.76 -50.90 -57.47
C MET A 1 3.63 -51.08 -56.25
N ASN A 2 3.35 -52.10 -55.50
CA ASN A 2 4.06 -53.36 -55.31
C ASN A 2 5.36 -53.21 -54.59
N ILE A 3 5.46 -53.72 -53.43
CA ILE A 3 5.76 -55.03 -52.84
C ILE A 3 7.09 -54.88 -52.09
N ALA A 4 7.23 -54.98 -50.84
CA ALA A 4 7.09 -56.02 -49.82
C ALA A 4 8.41 -56.79 -49.56
N TRP A 5 8.67 -57.10 -48.26
CA TRP A 5 9.37 -58.23 -47.66
C TRP A 5 10.90 -58.11 -47.50
N PHE A 6 11.57 -58.48 -46.46
CA PHE A 6 11.55 -59.51 -45.45
C PHE A 6 12.52 -59.21 -44.30
N ASN A 7 12.18 -59.62 -43.12
CA ASN A 7 13.06 -59.90 -41.99
C ASN A 7 13.62 -61.35 -42.17
N PRO A 8 14.76 -61.71 -41.65
CA PRO A 8 14.70 -62.54 -40.46
C PRO A 8 15.89 -62.47 -39.49
N PHE A 9 15.57 -62.71 -38.27
CA PHE A 9 16.23 -63.34 -37.13
C PHE A 9 17.55 -64.12 -37.34
N VAL A 10 18.47 -64.09 -36.33
CA VAL A 10 18.85 -65.15 -35.39
C VAL A 10 20.20 -64.80 -34.65
N PRO A 11 20.46 -65.37 -33.50
CA PRO A 11 21.10 -64.76 -32.35
C PRO A 11 22.48 -65.31 -31.96
N MET A 12 22.90 -64.91 -30.73
CA MET A 12 23.94 -65.50 -29.87
C MET A 12 25.25 -64.68 -29.79
N ARG A 13 25.87 -64.50 -28.70
CA ARG A 13 26.06 -65.14 -27.40
C ARG A 13 26.81 -64.19 -26.47
N LYS A 14 26.53 -64.34 -25.20
CA LYS A 14 27.15 -63.77 -24.01
C LYS A 14 28.69 -63.73 -24.02
N THR A 15 29.26 -62.62 -23.60
CA THR A 15 30.46 -62.63 -22.77
C THR A 15 30.35 -61.49 -21.72
N ILE A 16 30.29 -61.90 -20.49
CA ILE A 16 30.30 -61.06 -19.32
C ILE A 16 31.73 -60.63 -19.07
N VAL A 17 32.03 -59.36 -19.14
CA VAL A 17 33.23 -58.75 -18.54
C VAL A 17 32.77 -57.82 -17.44
N CYS A 18 32.91 -58.28 -16.19
CA CYS A 18 32.78 -57.44 -15.02
C CYS A 18 33.94 -56.45 -14.96
N LEU A 19 33.67 -55.21 -15.29
CA LEU A 19 34.53 -54.09 -14.92
C LEU A 19 33.91 -53.41 -13.70
N ILE A 20 34.49 -53.68 -12.54
CA ILE A 20 34.20 -52.96 -11.29
C ILE A 20 34.79 -51.56 -11.42
N LEU A 21 33.94 -50.59 -11.75
CA LEU A 21 34.24 -49.15 -11.62
C LEU A 21 33.90 -48.75 -10.18
N ILE A 22 34.91 -48.63 -9.33
CA ILE A 22 34.82 -48.00 -8.04
C ILE A 22 34.60 -46.51 -8.32
N GLN A 23 33.34 -46.05 -8.23
CA GLN A 23 33.01 -44.64 -8.14
C GLN A 23 33.35 -44.16 -6.75
N ILE A 24 34.45 -43.45 -6.62
CA ILE A 24 34.72 -42.62 -5.43
C ILE A 24 33.74 -41.45 -5.49
N LEU A 25 32.58 -41.56 -4.79
CA LEU A 25 31.74 -40.42 -4.48
C LEU A 25 32.48 -39.52 -3.48
N THR A 26 33.14 -38.50 -3.97
CA THR A 26 33.54 -37.37 -3.15
C THR A 26 32.24 -36.64 -2.73
N SER A 27 31.77 -36.92 -1.55
CA SER A 27 30.70 -36.16 -0.88
C SER A 27 31.25 -34.76 -0.60
N VAL A 28 30.97 -33.83 -1.49
CA VAL A 28 31.09 -32.42 -1.21
C VAL A 28 29.93 -32.08 -0.27
N PRO A 29 30.18 -31.64 0.97
CA PRO A 29 29.10 -31.21 1.82
C PRO A 29 28.50 -29.94 1.17
N LEU A 30 27.28 -30.02 0.67
CA LEU A 30 26.47 -28.87 0.32
C LEU A 30 26.21 -28.11 1.63
N PHE A 31 27.03 -27.11 1.89
CA PHE A 31 26.74 -26.09 2.89
C PHE A 31 25.55 -25.29 2.38
N PHE A 32 24.33 -25.71 2.76
CA PHE A 32 23.20 -24.82 2.75
C PHE A 32 23.46 -23.82 3.89
N PRO A 33 23.46 -22.50 3.64
CA PRO A 33 23.47 -21.54 4.72
C PRO A 33 22.21 -21.82 5.54
N VAL A 34 22.38 -22.34 6.74
CA VAL A 34 21.31 -22.34 7.76
C VAL A 34 21.09 -20.88 8.09
N TYR A 35 20.11 -20.26 7.45
CA TYR A 35 19.58 -18.99 7.93
C TYR A 35 19.05 -19.28 9.33
N SER A 36 19.77 -18.82 10.34
CA SER A 36 19.27 -18.80 11.71
C SER A 36 17.94 -18.07 11.68
N LEU A 37 16.85 -18.82 11.83
CA LEU A 37 15.54 -18.24 12.07
C LEU A 37 15.71 -17.36 13.29
N ASN A 38 15.56 -16.07 13.12
CA ASN A 38 15.59 -15.12 14.21
C ASN A 38 14.39 -15.47 15.10
N THR A 39 14.62 -16.21 16.17
CA THR A 39 13.57 -16.68 17.09
C THR A 39 13.05 -15.56 17.97
N GLU A 40 13.71 -14.41 17.99
CA GLU A 40 13.32 -13.24 18.76
C GLU A 40 12.15 -12.51 18.08
N LEU A 41 11.10 -12.24 18.84
CA LEU A 41 9.94 -11.48 18.38
C LEU A 41 10.34 -10.02 18.11
N GLY A 42 10.31 -9.62 16.83
CA GLY A 42 10.60 -8.28 16.40
C GLY A 42 9.35 -7.40 16.36
N VAL A 43 9.49 -6.11 16.63
CA VAL A 43 8.44 -5.11 16.42
C VAL A 43 9.04 -3.92 15.68
N GLN A 44 8.36 -3.47 14.64
CA GLN A 44 8.70 -2.25 13.91
C GLN A 44 7.51 -1.28 13.93
N VAL A 45 7.79 0.00 14.09
CA VAL A 45 6.81 1.08 13.95
C VAL A 45 7.27 1.99 12.81
N ASN A 46 6.45 2.13 11.77
CA ASN A 46 6.77 2.94 10.58
C ASN A 46 8.12 2.56 9.91
N GLY A 47 8.47 1.27 9.91
CA GLY A 47 9.72 0.74 9.37
C GLY A 47 10.93 0.84 10.31
N GLU A 48 10.81 1.45 11.49
CA GLU A 48 11.88 1.52 12.47
C GLU A 48 11.76 0.41 13.51
N LYS A 49 12.83 -0.36 13.72
CA LYS A 49 12.87 -1.41 14.75
C LYS A 49 12.73 -0.80 16.14
N ILE A 50 11.82 -1.34 16.95
CA ILE A 50 11.71 -0.98 18.36
C ILE A 50 12.70 -1.81 19.16
N VAL A 51 13.48 -1.12 20.00
CA VAL A 51 14.40 -1.76 20.92
C VAL A 51 13.76 -1.74 22.32
N PHE A 52 13.53 -2.93 22.87
CA PHE A 52 13.02 -3.10 24.23
C PHE A 52 14.24 -3.34 25.15
N THR A 53 14.45 -2.45 26.12
CA THR A 53 15.64 -2.51 26.98
C THR A 53 15.48 -3.39 28.20
N ASP A 54 14.24 -3.47 28.75
CA ASP A 54 14.00 -4.12 30.05
C ASP A 54 13.21 -5.44 29.87
N VAL A 55 11.99 -5.35 29.37
CA VAL A 55 11.11 -6.51 29.18
C VAL A 55 10.85 -6.72 27.70
N GLN A 56 11.20 -7.91 27.21
CA GLN A 56 11.01 -8.26 25.81
C GLN A 56 9.55 -8.57 25.50
N PRO A 57 9.09 -8.31 24.28
CA PRO A 57 7.80 -8.78 23.77
C PRO A 57 7.72 -10.31 23.85
N TYR A 58 6.53 -10.84 24.03
CA TYR A 58 6.28 -12.27 23.98
C TYR A 58 4.91 -12.58 23.40
N ILE A 59 4.72 -13.80 22.95
CA ILE A 59 3.41 -14.31 22.53
C ILE A 59 2.81 -15.03 23.76
N ASP A 60 1.63 -14.59 24.17
CA ASP A 60 0.87 -15.25 25.23
C ASP A 60 0.32 -16.59 24.73
N GLU A 61 0.70 -17.69 25.38
CA GLU A 61 0.37 -19.05 24.94
C GLU A 61 -1.13 -19.37 25.01
N GLN A 62 -1.88 -18.68 25.87
CA GLN A 62 -3.30 -18.95 26.05
C GLN A 62 -4.17 -18.19 25.03
N THR A 63 -3.75 -17.00 24.67
CA THR A 63 -4.55 -16.11 23.82
C THR A 63 -3.94 -15.93 22.42
N SER A 64 -2.71 -16.42 22.21
CA SER A 64 -1.90 -16.17 21.00
C SER A 64 -1.67 -14.69 20.71
N SER A 65 -1.86 -13.82 21.71
CA SER A 65 -1.68 -12.38 21.59
C SER A 65 -0.22 -11.98 21.76
N THR A 66 0.27 -11.09 20.91
CA THR A 66 1.57 -10.46 21.12
C THR A 66 1.49 -9.45 22.24
N MET A 67 2.18 -9.70 23.33
CA MET A 67 2.26 -8.84 24.52
C MET A 67 3.52 -7.99 24.45
N VAL A 68 3.38 -6.68 24.63
CA VAL A 68 4.50 -5.71 24.54
C VAL A 68 4.49 -4.75 25.71
N PRO A 69 5.68 -4.25 26.13
CA PRO A 69 5.75 -3.08 26.98
C PRO A 69 5.08 -1.89 26.27
N VAL A 70 4.04 -1.36 26.88
CA VAL A 70 3.13 -0.44 26.18
C VAL A 70 3.75 0.90 25.87
N ARG A 71 4.64 1.40 26.74
CA ARG A 71 5.18 2.76 26.63
C ARG A 71 5.95 2.97 25.33
N GLU A 72 6.83 2.04 25.02
CA GLU A 72 7.70 2.11 23.84
C GLU A 72 6.92 2.19 22.53
N ILE A 73 5.80 1.45 22.47
CA ILE A 73 4.92 1.45 21.29
C ILE A 73 4.08 2.73 21.23
N ALA A 74 3.42 3.07 22.33
CA ALA A 74 2.51 4.22 22.37
C ALA A 74 3.25 5.55 22.12
N GLU A 75 4.41 5.75 22.72
CA GLU A 75 5.24 6.95 22.51
C GLU A 75 5.75 7.02 21.06
N LYS A 76 6.13 5.87 20.46
CA LYS A 76 6.54 5.81 19.07
C LYS A 76 5.37 6.11 18.11
N LEU A 77 4.15 5.82 18.53
CA LEU A 77 2.92 6.23 17.83
C LEU A 77 2.46 7.66 18.16
N GLY A 78 3.26 8.44 18.89
CA GLY A 78 2.97 9.83 19.22
C GLY A 78 1.97 10.01 20.35
N ALA A 79 1.66 8.97 21.12
CA ALA A 79 0.76 9.04 22.24
C ALA A 79 1.51 9.35 23.55
N LYS A 80 0.88 10.15 24.42
CA LYS A 80 1.32 10.34 25.80
C LYS A 80 0.75 9.20 26.66
N VAL A 81 1.59 8.57 27.48
CA VAL A 81 1.22 7.46 28.37
C VAL A 81 1.18 7.93 29.81
N GLU A 82 0.07 7.76 30.46
CA GLU A 82 -0.16 8.12 31.86
C GLU A 82 -0.57 6.88 32.66
N TRP A 83 0.09 6.61 33.81
CA TRP A 83 -0.23 5.53 34.71
C TRP A 83 -0.92 6.04 35.95
N ASN A 84 -2.06 5.45 36.32
CA ASN A 84 -2.75 5.69 37.59
C ASN A 84 -2.64 4.44 38.49
N PRO A 85 -1.76 4.46 39.51
CA PRO A 85 -1.56 3.30 40.38
C PRO A 85 -2.75 2.94 41.27
N SER A 86 -3.57 3.94 41.65
CA SER A 86 -4.73 3.74 42.51
C SER A 86 -5.88 3.00 41.82
N LEU A 87 -5.98 3.14 40.49
CA LEU A 87 -7.00 2.52 39.67
C LEU A 87 -6.44 1.37 38.82
N GLU A 88 -5.13 1.12 38.91
CA GLU A 88 -4.40 0.18 38.03
C GLU A 88 -4.71 0.40 36.55
N GLN A 89 -4.72 1.68 36.13
CA GLN A 89 -5.12 2.08 34.78
C GLN A 89 -3.99 2.76 34.02
N VAL A 90 -3.92 2.44 32.73
CA VAL A 90 -3.10 3.15 31.77
C VAL A 90 -3.99 3.95 30.83
N THR A 91 -3.67 5.22 30.65
CA THR A 91 -4.32 6.10 29.69
C THR A 91 -3.32 6.46 28.58
N PHE A 92 -3.74 6.29 27.35
CA PHE A 92 -3.01 6.71 26.15
C PHE A 92 -3.75 7.89 25.52
N ARG A 93 -3.04 8.99 25.28
CA ARG A 93 -3.59 10.15 24.60
C ARG A 93 -2.80 10.46 23.35
N SER A 94 -3.39 10.26 22.19
CA SER A 94 -2.89 10.71 20.92
C SER A 94 -3.76 11.85 20.37
N LYS A 95 -3.37 12.44 19.25
CA LYS A 95 -4.23 13.40 18.56
C LYS A 95 -5.46 12.76 17.93
N HIS A 96 -5.48 11.44 17.78
CA HIS A 96 -6.55 10.68 17.11
C HIS A 96 -7.56 10.13 18.10
N ALA A 97 -7.10 9.64 19.26
CA ALA A 97 -7.95 8.97 20.23
C ALA A 97 -7.39 9.05 21.66
N THR A 98 -8.27 8.90 22.63
CA THR A 98 -7.91 8.59 24.01
C THR A 98 -8.31 7.16 24.31
N ALA A 99 -7.34 6.31 24.61
CA ALA A 99 -7.58 4.92 25.01
C ALA A 99 -7.23 4.73 26.49
N LEU A 100 -8.05 3.95 27.19
CA LEU A 100 -7.88 3.63 28.59
C LEU A 100 -8.05 2.12 28.79
N LEU A 101 -7.11 1.50 29.50
CA LEU A 101 -7.22 0.09 29.89
C LEU A 101 -6.92 -0.08 31.39
N THR A 102 -7.53 -1.08 31.97
CA THR A 102 -7.31 -1.48 33.38
C THR A 102 -6.59 -2.83 33.42
N ILE A 103 -5.62 -2.96 34.32
CA ILE A 103 -4.88 -4.22 34.48
C ILE A 103 -5.87 -5.35 34.82
N GLY A 104 -5.67 -6.52 34.18
CA GLY A 104 -6.50 -7.71 34.36
C GLY A 104 -7.83 -7.70 33.62
N GLN A 105 -8.22 -6.61 32.97
CA GLN A 105 -9.47 -6.54 32.23
C GLN A 105 -9.25 -6.77 30.72
N LYS A 106 -10.19 -7.48 30.08
CA LYS A 106 -10.23 -7.71 28.63
C LYS A 106 -11.06 -6.64 27.89
N ILE A 107 -11.01 -5.41 28.37
CA ILE A 107 -11.72 -4.29 27.79
C ILE A 107 -10.80 -3.08 27.73
N ILE A 108 -10.75 -2.44 26.58
CA ILE A 108 -10.15 -1.11 26.37
C ILE A 108 -11.26 -0.12 26.08
N SER A 109 -11.25 1.04 26.73
CA SER A 109 -12.16 2.15 26.38
C SER A 109 -11.46 3.07 25.38
N VAL A 110 -12.03 3.26 24.20
CA VAL A 110 -11.53 4.15 23.16
C VAL A 110 -12.55 5.27 22.96
N ASP A 111 -12.19 6.50 23.30
CA ASP A 111 -13.08 7.67 23.27
C ASP A 111 -14.44 7.41 23.98
N GLY A 112 -14.38 6.69 25.11
CA GLY A 112 -15.55 6.32 25.91
C GLY A 112 -16.31 5.08 25.41
N LYS A 113 -15.96 4.51 24.25
CA LYS A 113 -16.55 3.25 23.76
C LYS A 113 -15.74 2.06 24.25
N GLN A 114 -16.43 1.04 24.76
CA GLN A 114 -15.79 -0.20 25.20
C GLN A 114 -15.55 -1.15 24.01
N VAL A 115 -14.32 -1.66 23.91
CA VAL A 115 -13.88 -2.64 22.91
C VAL A 115 -13.28 -3.83 23.65
N GLU A 116 -13.75 -5.03 23.35
CA GLU A 116 -13.19 -6.27 23.88
C GLU A 116 -11.85 -6.58 23.24
N VAL A 117 -10.88 -7.09 24.04
CA VAL A 117 -9.53 -7.43 23.58
C VAL A 117 -9.21 -8.89 23.91
N ASP A 118 -8.37 -9.50 23.08
CA ASP A 118 -8.07 -10.94 23.17
C ASP A 118 -7.38 -11.32 24.49
N ALA A 119 -6.51 -10.46 25.01
CA ALA A 119 -5.77 -10.68 26.25
C ALA A 119 -5.88 -9.46 27.19
N PRO A 120 -5.91 -9.66 28.51
CA PRO A 120 -5.87 -8.55 29.48
C PRO A 120 -4.47 -7.92 29.51
N ALA A 121 -4.41 -6.63 29.87
CA ALA A 121 -3.14 -6.03 30.26
C ALA A 121 -2.65 -6.63 31.55
N VAL A 122 -1.35 -6.85 31.68
CA VAL A 122 -0.71 -7.43 32.88
C VAL A 122 0.53 -6.65 33.29
N LEU A 123 0.87 -6.68 34.58
CA LEU A 123 2.15 -6.18 35.09
C LEU A 123 3.19 -7.30 35.04
N LYS A 124 4.35 -7.05 34.45
CA LYS A 124 5.50 -7.96 34.41
C LYS A 124 6.78 -7.16 34.63
N ASN A 125 7.50 -7.44 35.71
CA ASN A 125 8.73 -6.73 36.07
C ASN A 125 8.53 -5.18 36.05
N ASP A 126 7.50 -4.70 36.71
CA ASP A 126 7.10 -3.29 36.81
C ASP A 126 6.81 -2.61 35.44
N ARG A 127 6.60 -3.40 34.39
CA ARG A 127 6.15 -2.91 33.07
C ARG A 127 4.73 -3.38 32.79
N THR A 128 3.93 -2.45 32.26
CA THR A 128 2.59 -2.81 31.76
C THR A 128 2.73 -3.44 30.39
N MET A 129 2.44 -4.73 30.33
CA MET A 129 2.37 -5.49 29.08
C MET A 129 0.93 -5.47 28.56
N VAL A 130 0.76 -5.19 27.29
CA VAL A 130 -0.56 -5.05 26.66
C VAL A 130 -0.63 -5.85 25.36
N PRO A 131 -1.83 -6.28 24.95
CA PRO A 131 -2.01 -6.85 23.62
C PRO A 131 -1.71 -5.76 22.57
N LEU A 132 -0.63 -5.97 21.83
CA LEU A 132 -0.04 -4.99 20.92
C LEU A 132 -1.07 -4.47 19.91
N ARG A 133 -1.80 -5.38 19.25
CA ARG A 133 -2.80 -5.04 18.24
C ARG A 133 -3.86 -4.10 18.79
N ALA A 134 -4.47 -4.47 19.91
CA ALA A 134 -5.57 -3.70 20.52
C ALA A 134 -5.16 -2.26 20.85
N VAL A 135 -3.96 -2.05 21.41
CA VAL A 135 -3.47 -0.70 21.75
C VAL A 135 -3.09 0.07 20.47
N SER A 136 -2.38 -0.56 19.55
CA SER A 136 -1.97 0.12 18.30
C SER A 136 -3.18 0.57 17.47
N GLU A 137 -4.15 -0.30 17.27
CA GLU A 137 -5.38 0.00 16.53
C GLU A 137 -6.24 1.07 17.25
N SER A 138 -6.29 1.03 18.59
CA SER A 138 -6.99 2.06 19.37
C SER A 138 -6.35 3.45 19.25
N LEU A 139 -5.08 3.51 18.85
CA LEU A 139 -4.36 4.75 18.55
C LEU A 139 -4.39 5.10 17.06
N GLY A 140 -5.16 4.34 16.25
CA GLY A 140 -5.32 4.57 14.82
C GLY A 140 -4.19 4.00 13.95
N ALA A 141 -3.41 3.04 14.45
CA ALA A 141 -2.37 2.39 13.68
C ALA A 141 -2.83 1.04 13.10
N ASP A 142 -2.37 0.70 11.89
CA ASP A 142 -2.52 -0.63 11.31
C ASP A 142 -1.47 -1.60 11.86
N VAL A 143 -1.83 -2.88 12.06
CA VAL A 143 -0.93 -3.91 12.61
C VAL A 143 -0.93 -5.17 11.75
N ASP A 144 0.22 -5.49 11.16
CA ASP A 144 0.47 -6.69 10.37
C ASP A 144 1.43 -7.65 11.09
N TRP A 145 1.23 -8.97 10.87
CA TRP A 145 2.08 -10.02 11.39
C TRP A 145 2.80 -10.78 10.29
N VAL A 146 4.13 -10.83 10.35
CA VAL A 146 4.99 -11.55 9.43
C VAL A 146 5.51 -12.81 10.12
N GLY A 147 4.73 -13.90 10.07
CA GLY A 147 4.99 -15.15 10.81
C GLY A 147 6.35 -15.76 10.53
N GLU A 148 6.77 -15.81 9.27
CA GLU A 148 8.07 -16.39 8.86
C GLU A 148 9.29 -15.67 9.47
N ARG A 149 9.13 -14.43 9.90
CA ARG A 149 10.20 -13.60 10.47
C ARG A 149 10.00 -13.28 11.94
N ASN A 150 8.93 -13.80 12.54
CA ASN A 150 8.55 -13.47 13.91
C ASN A 150 8.52 -11.95 14.16
N LEU A 151 7.89 -11.19 13.22
CA LEU A 151 7.95 -9.73 13.16
C LEU A 151 6.55 -9.13 13.11
N VAL A 152 6.29 -8.15 14.00
CA VAL A 152 5.11 -7.27 13.93
C VAL A 152 5.47 -5.97 13.25
N LEU A 153 4.67 -5.57 12.27
CA LEU A 153 4.75 -4.28 11.59
C LEU A 153 3.58 -3.40 12.06
N ILE A 154 3.89 -2.20 12.50
CA ILE A 154 2.90 -1.20 12.92
C ILE A 154 3.08 0.04 12.03
N THR A 155 1.99 0.46 11.40
CA THR A 155 1.95 1.70 10.60
C THR A 155 1.02 2.70 11.25
N SER A 156 1.55 3.82 11.74
CA SER A 156 0.74 4.84 12.38
C SER A 156 -0.08 5.64 11.37
N ALA A 157 -1.31 5.99 11.73
CA ALA A 157 -2.15 6.91 10.95
C ALA A 157 -1.51 8.31 10.78
N ASP A 158 -0.57 8.66 11.65
CA ASP A 158 0.12 9.95 11.65
C ASP A 158 1.21 10.10 10.58
N LYS A 159 1.59 9.02 9.97
CA LYS A 159 2.52 9.09 8.84
C LYS A 159 1.72 9.57 7.64
N ALA A 160 1.63 10.90 7.49
CA ALA A 160 0.99 11.49 6.31
C ALA A 160 1.49 10.76 5.06
N GLN A 161 0.58 10.23 4.28
CA GLN A 161 0.91 9.48 3.07
C GLN A 161 1.80 10.34 2.18
N ARG A 162 2.87 9.75 1.69
CA ARG A 162 3.71 10.30 0.64
C ARG A 162 3.95 9.21 -0.39
N SER A 163 3.47 9.41 -1.60
CA SER A 163 3.41 8.36 -2.60
C SER A 163 3.89 8.82 -3.97
N THR A 164 4.15 7.86 -4.84
CA THR A 164 4.49 8.09 -6.25
C THR A 164 4.02 6.91 -7.11
N TRP A 165 3.89 7.14 -8.41
CA TRP A 165 3.55 6.12 -9.40
C TRP A 165 4.82 5.53 -10.01
N ILE A 166 4.81 4.23 -10.24
CA ILE A 166 5.79 3.51 -11.07
C ILE A 166 5.02 2.88 -12.23
N TRP A 167 4.99 3.58 -13.35
CA TRP A 167 4.28 3.15 -14.56
C TRP A 167 5.03 2.09 -15.36
N ASP A 168 6.35 2.13 -15.37
CA ASP A 168 7.17 1.08 -15.98
C ASP A 168 7.58 0.07 -14.91
N SER A 169 6.84 -1.02 -14.83
CA SER A 169 7.10 -2.09 -13.85
C SER A 169 8.43 -2.81 -14.07
N LYS A 170 9.05 -2.68 -15.26
CA LYS A 170 10.40 -3.24 -15.51
C LYS A 170 11.46 -2.63 -14.60
N LEU A 171 11.25 -1.40 -14.15
CA LEU A 171 12.16 -0.72 -13.25
C LEU A 171 12.35 -1.43 -11.91
N ILE A 172 11.37 -2.21 -11.43
CA ILE A 172 11.56 -2.96 -10.18
C ILE A 172 12.53 -4.15 -10.34
N GLU A 173 12.74 -4.63 -11.57
CA GLU A 173 13.71 -5.67 -11.88
C GLU A 173 15.11 -5.09 -12.06
N THR A 174 15.25 -3.99 -12.80
CA THR A 174 16.54 -3.38 -13.15
C THR A 174 17.09 -2.46 -12.08
N ASP A 175 16.22 -1.71 -11.41
CA ASP A 175 16.57 -0.61 -10.50
C ASP A 175 15.86 -0.68 -9.14
N GLY A 176 15.35 -1.86 -8.76
CA GLY A 176 14.57 -2.04 -7.53
C GLY A 176 15.26 -1.52 -6.26
N ASP A 177 16.58 -1.69 -6.16
CA ASP A 177 17.38 -1.17 -5.04
C ASP A 177 17.40 0.37 -5.01
N SER A 178 17.58 0.99 -6.17
CA SER A 178 17.59 2.45 -6.32
C SER A 178 16.22 3.04 -5.99
N ILE A 179 15.13 2.37 -6.41
CA ILE A 179 13.76 2.77 -6.10
C ILE A 179 13.51 2.75 -4.59
N LEU A 180 13.90 1.68 -3.91
CA LEU A 180 13.70 1.56 -2.46
C LEU A 180 14.58 2.54 -1.68
N ALA A 181 15.83 2.75 -2.10
CA ALA A 181 16.70 3.77 -1.53
C ALA A 181 16.13 5.19 -1.72
N PHE A 182 15.59 5.48 -2.90
CA PHE A 182 14.87 6.72 -3.19
C PHE A 182 13.64 6.86 -2.29
N ALA A 183 12.83 5.81 -2.19
CA ALA A 183 11.62 5.79 -1.37
C ALA A 183 11.94 6.10 0.10
N ALA A 184 12.98 5.48 0.65
CA ALA A 184 13.45 5.77 2.00
C ALA A 184 13.93 7.23 2.15
N LYS A 185 14.74 7.74 1.19
CA LYS A 185 15.24 9.12 1.19
C LYS A 185 14.11 10.14 1.09
N GLN A 186 13.11 9.89 0.25
CA GLN A 186 11.95 10.76 0.06
C GLN A 186 10.83 10.51 1.08
N LYS A 187 11.04 9.59 2.03
CA LYS A 187 10.08 9.22 3.08
C LYS A 187 8.74 8.76 2.50
N LEU A 188 8.77 7.97 1.43
CA LEU A 188 7.56 7.39 0.87
C LEU A 188 6.92 6.42 1.85
N THR A 189 5.61 6.37 1.83
CA THR A 189 4.79 5.46 2.63
C THR A 189 3.91 4.59 1.74
N ALA A 190 3.79 4.95 0.45
CA ALA A 190 3.08 4.15 -0.53
C ALA A 190 3.72 4.30 -1.92
N ILE A 191 3.58 3.26 -2.73
CA ILE A 191 3.97 3.21 -4.14
C ILE A 191 2.78 2.63 -4.91
N TYR A 192 2.35 3.33 -5.97
CA TYR A 192 1.38 2.85 -6.93
C TYR A 192 2.16 2.19 -8.06
N LEU A 193 2.22 0.85 -8.02
CA LEU A 193 3.06 0.06 -8.93
C LEU A 193 2.22 -0.60 -10.00
N ARG A 194 2.50 -0.30 -11.27
CA ARG A 194 1.85 -0.99 -12.38
C ARG A 194 2.06 -2.49 -12.27
N TYR A 195 0.97 -3.24 -12.27
CA TYR A 195 1.02 -4.70 -12.27
C TYR A 195 0.68 -5.27 -13.63
N GLU A 196 1.58 -6.09 -14.15
CA GLU A 196 1.41 -6.85 -15.38
C GLU A 196 1.65 -8.34 -15.10
N LYS A 197 0.71 -9.19 -15.52
CA LYS A 197 0.75 -10.62 -15.21
C LYS A 197 1.94 -11.35 -15.81
N THR A 198 2.42 -10.90 -16.96
CA THR A 198 3.39 -11.63 -17.78
C THR A 198 4.82 -11.15 -17.61
N TYR A 199 5.03 -9.90 -17.24
CA TYR A 199 6.35 -9.31 -17.08
C TYR A 199 6.28 -7.99 -16.29
N PRO A 200 7.16 -7.76 -15.30
CA PRO A 200 8.20 -8.67 -14.76
C PRO A 200 7.65 -9.98 -14.21
N ALA A 201 8.54 -10.96 -13.99
CA ALA A 201 8.18 -12.23 -13.37
C ALA A 201 7.61 -12.03 -11.95
N GLN A 202 6.76 -12.95 -11.50
CA GLN A 202 6.06 -12.78 -10.20
C GLN A 202 7.02 -12.75 -8.99
N ASP A 203 8.16 -13.43 -9.06
CA ASP A 203 9.18 -13.39 -8.01
C ASP A 203 9.88 -12.03 -7.91
N VAL A 204 9.97 -11.27 -8.99
CA VAL A 204 10.46 -9.89 -8.99
C VAL A 204 9.49 -8.99 -8.20
N TYR A 205 8.19 -9.05 -8.50
CA TYR A 205 7.17 -8.35 -7.73
C TYR A 205 7.21 -8.76 -6.25
N ARG A 206 7.26 -10.07 -5.97
CA ARG A 206 7.32 -10.60 -4.61
C ARG A 206 8.49 -10.03 -3.83
N ASN A 207 9.71 -10.07 -4.40
CA ASN A 207 10.90 -9.52 -3.76
C ASN A 207 10.81 -8.01 -3.52
N PHE A 208 10.34 -7.26 -4.52
CA PHE A 208 10.21 -5.80 -4.41
C PHE A 208 9.16 -5.41 -3.35
N ILE A 209 7.95 -5.98 -3.41
CA ILE A 209 6.85 -5.68 -2.49
C ILE A 209 7.24 -6.04 -1.05
N ARG A 210 7.85 -7.22 -0.84
CA ARG A 210 8.35 -7.62 0.47
C ARG A 210 9.29 -6.58 1.05
N ARG A 211 10.27 -6.15 0.28
CA ARG A 211 11.29 -5.18 0.71
C ARG A 211 10.71 -3.78 0.92
N ALA A 212 9.72 -3.38 0.14
CA ALA A 212 8.98 -2.14 0.34
C ALA A 212 8.20 -2.19 1.66
N ASN A 213 7.46 -3.26 1.90
CA ASN A 213 6.68 -3.46 3.13
C ASN A 213 7.58 -3.54 4.37
N GLU A 214 8.75 -4.17 4.27
CA GLU A 214 9.77 -4.18 5.34
C GLU A 214 10.23 -2.77 5.74
N GLN A 215 10.15 -1.81 4.83
CA GLN A 215 10.44 -0.39 5.07
C GLN A 215 9.19 0.42 5.45
N GLY A 216 8.04 -0.23 5.66
CA GLY A 216 6.77 0.44 5.97
C GLY A 216 6.19 1.21 4.78
N ILE A 217 6.48 0.74 3.55
CA ILE A 217 5.97 1.31 2.31
C ILE A 217 4.91 0.38 1.74
N LYS A 218 3.65 0.80 1.73
CA LYS A 218 2.54 0.08 1.09
C LYS A 218 2.72 0.07 -0.42
N VAL A 219 2.36 -1.04 -1.06
CA VAL A 219 2.38 -1.13 -2.54
C VAL A 219 0.97 -1.46 -3.02
N GLU A 220 0.40 -0.57 -3.82
CA GLU A 220 -0.90 -0.77 -4.45
C GLU A 220 -0.72 -1.16 -5.91
N ALA A 221 -1.54 -2.12 -6.38
CA ALA A 221 -1.51 -2.55 -7.76
C ALA A 221 -2.17 -1.48 -8.64
N LEU A 222 -1.39 -0.89 -9.54
CA LEU A 222 -1.80 0.19 -10.42
C LEU A 222 -2.19 -0.34 -11.80
N ALA A 223 -3.34 0.12 -12.28
CA ALA A 223 -3.72 0.01 -13.69
C ALA A 223 -4.75 1.08 -14.06
N GLY A 224 -4.87 1.34 -15.36
CA GLY A 224 -5.89 2.22 -15.90
C GLY A 224 -5.64 2.50 -17.37
N GLN A 225 -6.73 2.70 -18.10
CA GLN A 225 -6.72 3.18 -19.48
C GLN A 225 -8.00 3.97 -19.75
N SER A 226 -7.90 4.99 -20.57
CA SER A 226 -9.04 5.87 -20.90
C SER A 226 -10.19 5.11 -21.58
N ASP A 227 -9.88 4.07 -22.36
CA ASP A 227 -10.85 3.28 -23.11
C ASP A 227 -11.52 2.17 -22.30
N TRP A 228 -11.19 2.01 -21.03
CA TRP A 228 -11.84 1.04 -20.16
C TRP A 228 -13.31 1.33 -19.90
N ILE A 229 -13.80 2.50 -20.28
CA ILE A 229 -15.21 2.84 -20.23
C ILE A 229 -16.07 2.08 -21.27
N TYR A 230 -15.45 1.47 -22.27
CA TYR A 230 -16.17 0.63 -23.23
C TYR A 230 -16.46 -0.75 -22.64
N GLU A 231 -17.68 -1.24 -22.85
CA GLU A 231 -18.15 -2.49 -22.23
C GLU A 231 -17.33 -3.71 -22.65
N ASP A 232 -16.85 -3.75 -23.90
CA ASP A 232 -15.95 -4.79 -24.41
C ASP A 232 -14.58 -4.81 -23.70
N LYS A 233 -14.22 -3.73 -23.01
CA LYS A 233 -12.99 -3.64 -22.21
C LYS A 233 -13.14 -4.17 -20.78
N HIS A 234 -14.35 -4.33 -20.28
CA HIS A 234 -14.58 -4.83 -18.93
C HIS A 234 -13.97 -6.21 -18.68
N ILE A 235 -13.82 -7.02 -19.73
CA ILE A 235 -13.15 -8.31 -19.62
C ILE A 235 -11.66 -8.16 -19.19
N TYR A 236 -10.97 -7.11 -19.67
CA TYR A 236 -9.58 -6.86 -19.29
C TYR A 236 -9.48 -6.39 -17.84
N ILE A 237 -10.42 -5.56 -17.39
CA ILE A 237 -10.51 -5.12 -15.98
C ILE A 237 -10.69 -6.35 -15.08
N LYS A 238 -11.65 -7.20 -15.39
CA LYS A 238 -11.91 -8.43 -14.65
C LYS A 238 -10.70 -9.37 -14.60
N GLN A 239 -10.05 -9.58 -15.73
CA GLN A 239 -8.85 -10.41 -15.83
C GLN A 239 -7.69 -9.83 -15.02
N TRP A 240 -7.55 -8.49 -15.00
CA TRP A 240 -6.51 -7.82 -14.25
C TRP A 240 -6.75 -7.92 -12.73
N ILE A 241 -7.98 -7.64 -12.25
CA ILE A 241 -8.37 -7.81 -10.84
C ILE A 241 -8.12 -9.26 -10.39
N ALA A 242 -8.57 -10.22 -11.19
CA ALA A 242 -8.34 -11.65 -10.91
C ALA A 242 -6.84 -12.00 -10.86
N ALA A 243 -6.01 -11.41 -11.73
CA ALA A 243 -4.57 -11.67 -11.75
C ALA A 243 -3.87 -11.12 -10.49
N VAL A 244 -4.23 -9.91 -10.03
CA VAL A 244 -3.71 -9.34 -8.77
C VAL A 244 -4.13 -10.19 -7.58
N THR A 245 -5.39 -10.60 -7.52
CA THR A 245 -5.91 -11.44 -6.44
C THR A 245 -5.24 -12.82 -6.43
N GLN A 246 -5.04 -13.42 -7.60
CA GLN A 246 -4.32 -14.70 -7.73
C GLN A 246 -2.87 -14.57 -7.28
N TYR A 247 -2.21 -13.45 -7.64
CA TYR A 247 -0.87 -13.14 -7.14
C TYR A 247 -0.88 -13.07 -5.60
N ASN A 248 -1.75 -12.27 -5.01
CA ASN A 248 -1.86 -12.12 -3.55
C ASN A 248 -2.14 -13.45 -2.84
N ALA A 249 -2.94 -14.34 -3.44
CA ALA A 249 -3.23 -15.66 -2.90
C ALA A 249 -2.01 -16.61 -2.98
N SER A 250 -1.05 -16.35 -3.86
CA SER A 250 0.14 -17.20 -4.09
C SER A 250 1.36 -16.82 -3.24
N VAL A 251 1.30 -15.71 -2.51
CA VAL A 251 2.44 -15.14 -1.77
C VAL A 251 2.11 -14.90 -0.29
N GLY A 252 3.15 -14.74 0.54
CA GLY A 252 3.01 -14.41 1.96
C GLY A 252 2.43 -12.99 2.17
N ALA A 253 1.90 -12.72 3.36
CA ALA A 253 1.22 -11.45 3.66
C ALA A 253 2.07 -10.20 3.36
N ILE A 254 3.36 -10.24 3.70
CA ILE A 254 4.29 -9.12 3.46
C ILE A 254 4.66 -8.91 1.97
N GLU A 255 4.30 -9.85 1.11
CA GLU A 255 4.61 -9.85 -0.31
C GLU A 255 3.40 -9.43 -1.17
N ARG A 256 2.26 -9.11 -0.52
CA ARG A 256 1.00 -8.78 -1.17
C ARG A 256 0.91 -7.30 -1.53
N PHE A 257 0.21 -7.02 -2.60
CA PHE A 257 -0.38 -5.70 -2.81
C PHE A 257 -1.43 -5.44 -1.74
N GLN A 258 -1.47 -4.23 -1.20
CA GLN A 258 -2.41 -3.84 -0.15
C GLN A 258 -3.68 -3.18 -0.70
N GLY A 259 -3.73 -2.86 -1.99
CA GLY A 259 -4.88 -2.23 -2.62
C GLY A 259 -4.82 -2.27 -4.14
N PHE A 260 -5.96 -1.96 -4.73
CA PHE A 260 -6.12 -1.65 -6.15
C PHE A 260 -6.09 -0.13 -6.34
N HIS A 261 -5.33 0.32 -7.32
CA HIS A 261 -5.21 1.71 -7.70
C HIS A 261 -5.59 1.89 -9.17
N PHE A 262 -6.64 2.66 -9.44
CA PHE A 262 -7.18 2.82 -10.78
C PHE A 262 -6.98 4.25 -11.28
N ASP A 263 -6.32 4.37 -12.44
CA ASP A 263 -6.17 5.62 -13.17
C ASP A 263 -6.89 5.53 -14.52
N ILE A 264 -8.18 5.88 -14.50
CA ILE A 264 -9.05 5.81 -15.68
C ILE A 264 -9.49 7.21 -16.05
N GLU A 265 -8.93 7.73 -17.14
CA GLU A 265 -9.07 9.12 -17.58
C GLU A 265 -9.87 9.28 -18.88
N PRO A 266 -11.18 8.96 -18.91
CA PRO A 266 -11.95 8.95 -20.16
C PRO A 266 -12.16 10.34 -20.77
N TYR A 267 -11.92 11.40 -20.02
CA TYR A 267 -11.93 12.78 -20.50
C TYR A 267 -10.80 13.08 -21.51
N THR A 268 -9.80 12.20 -21.63
CA THR A 268 -8.77 12.26 -22.67
C THR A 268 -9.25 11.71 -24.01
N LEU A 269 -10.36 10.98 -24.04
CA LEU A 269 -10.96 10.50 -25.29
C LEU A 269 -11.59 11.63 -26.09
N GLY A 270 -11.50 11.56 -27.41
CA GLY A 270 -12.14 12.56 -28.29
C GLY A 270 -13.67 12.70 -28.07
N LEU A 271 -14.33 11.62 -27.67
CA LEU A 271 -15.76 11.61 -27.34
C LEU A 271 -16.14 12.49 -26.15
N TRP A 272 -15.20 12.80 -25.25
CA TRP A 272 -15.46 13.72 -24.14
C TRP A 272 -15.94 15.10 -24.61
N LYS A 273 -15.40 15.58 -25.74
CA LYS A 273 -15.75 16.89 -26.30
C LYS A 273 -17.08 16.89 -27.05
N THR A 274 -17.52 15.73 -27.55
CA THR A 274 -18.68 15.63 -28.44
C THR A 274 -19.89 14.96 -27.76
N ASN A 275 -19.66 14.15 -26.76
CA ASN A 275 -20.73 13.42 -26.04
C ASN A 275 -20.32 13.15 -24.58
N GLN A 276 -20.11 14.23 -23.82
CA GLN A 276 -19.66 14.15 -22.42
C GLN A 276 -20.60 13.32 -21.53
N THR A 277 -21.92 13.48 -21.68
CA THR A 277 -22.91 12.75 -20.89
C THR A 277 -22.76 11.24 -21.06
N TRP A 278 -22.62 10.79 -22.30
CA TRP A 278 -22.42 9.36 -22.59
C TRP A 278 -21.12 8.84 -21.99
N VAL A 279 -20.02 9.59 -22.12
CA VAL A 279 -18.72 9.21 -21.51
C VAL A 279 -18.85 9.11 -19.99
N LEU A 280 -19.54 10.06 -19.36
CA LEU A 280 -19.76 10.06 -17.93
C LEU A 280 -20.60 8.86 -17.46
N GLU A 281 -21.69 8.54 -18.18
CA GLU A 281 -22.50 7.35 -17.90
C GLU A 281 -21.70 6.04 -18.02
N ARG A 282 -20.85 5.94 -19.05
CA ARG A 282 -19.96 4.78 -19.22
C ARG A 282 -18.90 4.70 -18.13
N TRP A 283 -18.30 5.83 -17.75
CA TRP A 283 -17.35 5.88 -16.64
C TRP A 283 -17.98 5.40 -15.34
N MET A 284 -19.20 5.88 -15.05
CA MET A 284 -19.97 5.41 -13.89
C MET A 284 -20.26 3.90 -13.96
N ALA A 285 -20.62 3.37 -15.13
CA ALA A 285 -20.85 1.95 -15.32
C ALA A 285 -19.58 1.13 -15.05
N THR A 286 -18.42 1.62 -15.54
CA THR A 286 -17.11 0.99 -15.31
C THR A 286 -16.71 1.00 -13.83
N ILE A 287 -16.93 2.12 -13.13
CA ILE A 287 -16.63 2.20 -11.68
C ILE A 287 -17.50 1.22 -10.87
N ARG A 288 -18.81 1.11 -11.18
CA ARG A 288 -19.69 0.11 -10.55
C ARG A 288 -19.25 -1.32 -10.86
N PHE A 289 -18.81 -1.58 -12.08
CA PHE A 289 -18.29 -2.88 -12.48
C PHE A 289 -17.03 -3.23 -11.68
N ILE A 290 -16.08 -2.30 -11.53
CA ILE A 290 -14.86 -2.47 -10.73
C ILE A 290 -15.23 -2.73 -9.26
N GLU A 291 -16.10 -1.90 -8.67
CA GLU A 291 -16.59 -2.07 -7.29
C GLU A 291 -17.15 -3.48 -7.06
N SER A 292 -17.99 -3.97 -8.02
CA SER A 292 -18.55 -5.32 -7.95
C SER A 292 -17.47 -6.41 -8.05
N GLU A 293 -16.55 -6.32 -9.00
CA GLU A 293 -15.49 -7.33 -9.18
C GLU A 293 -14.55 -7.39 -7.98
N VAL A 294 -14.11 -6.23 -7.45
CA VAL A 294 -13.26 -6.15 -6.26
C VAL A 294 -13.98 -6.73 -5.03
N THR A 295 -15.24 -6.30 -4.78
CA THR A 295 -16.04 -6.78 -3.63
C THR A 295 -16.25 -8.29 -3.67
N ASN A 296 -16.44 -8.86 -4.87
CA ASN A 296 -16.67 -10.30 -5.04
C ASN A 296 -15.38 -11.13 -4.96
N THR A 297 -14.21 -10.50 -5.16
CA THR A 297 -12.95 -11.22 -5.27
C THR A 297 -12.12 -11.14 -3.99
N ASP A 298 -11.88 -9.94 -3.45
CA ASP A 298 -11.12 -9.76 -2.21
C ASP A 298 -11.54 -8.45 -1.50
N ARG A 299 -12.35 -8.58 -0.45
CA ARG A 299 -12.82 -7.45 0.36
C ARG A 299 -11.75 -6.85 1.27
N SER A 300 -10.61 -7.49 1.43
CA SER A 300 -9.53 -7.00 2.27
C SER A 300 -8.66 -5.95 1.58
N MET A 301 -8.71 -5.88 0.25
CA MET A 301 -7.95 -4.91 -0.53
C MET A 301 -8.70 -3.60 -0.65
N THR A 302 -8.01 -2.50 -0.39
CA THR A 302 -8.53 -1.14 -0.60
C THR A 302 -8.65 -0.82 -2.08
N MET A 303 -9.54 0.11 -2.41
CA MET A 303 -9.77 0.57 -3.78
C MET A 303 -9.61 2.09 -3.86
N ALA A 304 -8.63 2.55 -4.65
CA ALA A 304 -8.33 3.95 -4.87
C ALA A 304 -8.50 4.34 -6.34
N PHE A 305 -8.89 5.61 -6.59
CA PHE A 305 -8.97 6.17 -7.93
C PHE A 305 -8.21 7.48 -8.04
N ASP A 306 -7.45 7.63 -9.13
CA ASP A 306 -6.95 8.94 -9.57
C ASP A 306 -8.09 9.72 -10.20
N ILE A 307 -8.29 10.97 -9.77
CA ILE A 307 -9.36 11.83 -10.26
C ILE A 307 -8.86 13.25 -10.52
N PRO A 308 -9.27 13.91 -11.61
CA PRO A 308 -8.91 15.30 -11.84
C PRO A 308 -9.65 16.21 -10.84
N PHE A 309 -8.99 17.26 -10.38
CA PHE A 309 -9.55 18.17 -9.37
C PHE A 309 -10.88 18.82 -9.78
N TRP A 310 -11.11 19.00 -11.08
CA TRP A 310 -12.32 19.63 -11.62
C TRP A 310 -13.53 18.70 -11.72
N ILE A 311 -13.39 17.39 -11.39
CA ILE A 311 -14.46 16.39 -11.48
C ILE A 311 -15.66 16.75 -10.58
N ASN A 312 -15.44 17.53 -9.53
CA ASN A 312 -16.49 18.05 -8.64
C ASN A 312 -17.45 19.04 -9.31
N THR A 313 -17.08 19.57 -10.48
CA THR A 313 -17.97 20.44 -11.29
C THR A 313 -18.98 19.65 -12.12
N LEU A 314 -18.78 18.32 -12.21
CA LEU A 314 -19.70 17.42 -12.91
C LEU A 314 -20.78 16.92 -11.93
N THR A 315 -21.94 16.65 -12.50
CA THR A 315 -23.04 16.02 -11.77
C THR A 315 -23.36 14.65 -12.34
N VAL A 316 -23.87 13.78 -11.49
CA VAL A 316 -24.43 12.48 -11.94
C VAL A 316 -25.55 12.76 -12.94
N PRO A 317 -25.56 12.14 -14.12
CA PRO A 317 -26.61 12.34 -15.11
C PRO A 317 -28.02 12.19 -14.52
N GLY A 318 -28.89 13.19 -14.77
CA GLY A 318 -30.25 13.24 -14.23
C GLY A 318 -30.36 13.63 -12.75
N SER A 319 -29.28 14.09 -12.12
CA SER A 319 -29.22 14.48 -10.71
C SER A 319 -28.43 15.77 -10.51
N SER A 320 -28.64 16.44 -9.36
CA SER A 320 -27.77 17.51 -8.88
C SER A 320 -26.60 17.00 -8.02
N TYR A 321 -26.49 15.69 -7.83
CA TYR A 321 -25.46 15.10 -7.00
C TYR A 321 -24.08 15.17 -7.67
N SER A 322 -23.06 15.61 -6.93
CA SER A 322 -21.70 15.71 -7.43
C SER A 322 -21.16 14.35 -7.87
N PHE A 323 -20.50 14.32 -9.04
CA PHE A 323 -19.88 13.09 -9.51
C PHE A 323 -18.69 12.65 -8.63
N SER A 324 -17.92 13.60 -8.08
CA SER A 324 -16.83 13.28 -7.13
C SER A 324 -17.38 12.67 -5.83
N ALA A 325 -18.47 13.19 -5.29
CA ALA A 325 -19.11 12.60 -4.11
C ALA A 325 -19.66 11.21 -4.40
N TRP A 326 -20.30 11.01 -5.56
CA TRP A 326 -20.76 9.71 -6.00
C TRP A 326 -19.60 8.69 -6.14
N LEU A 327 -18.46 9.09 -6.70
CA LEU A 327 -17.28 8.23 -6.82
C LEU A 327 -16.67 7.89 -5.46
N LEU A 328 -16.59 8.89 -4.56
CA LEU A 328 -16.13 8.69 -3.19
C LEU A 328 -16.96 7.65 -2.42
N GLU A 329 -18.26 7.54 -2.67
CA GLU A 329 -19.08 6.48 -2.05
C GLU A 329 -18.60 5.06 -2.47
N LYS A 330 -18.06 4.92 -3.67
CA LYS A 330 -17.61 3.65 -4.25
C LYS A 330 -16.17 3.29 -3.91
N ALA A 331 -15.33 4.28 -3.65
CA ALA A 331 -13.92 4.14 -3.35
C ALA A 331 -13.64 4.12 -1.84
N ASP A 332 -12.50 3.59 -1.43
CA ASP A 332 -11.96 3.78 -0.08
C ASP A 332 -11.19 5.10 0.00
N SER A 333 -10.49 5.45 -1.07
CA SER A 333 -9.76 6.71 -1.19
C SER A 333 -9.72 7.23 -2.63
N VAL A 334 -9.39 8.51 -2.77
CA VAL A 334 -9.10 9.13 -4.07
C VAL A 334 -7.76 9.86 -4.03
N VAL A 335 -7.09 9.89 -5.16
CA VAL A 335 -5.93 10.75 -5.38
C VAL A 335 -6.36 11.89 -6.29
N ILE A 336 -6.39 13.10 -5.75
CA ILE A 336 -6.85 14.29 -6.46
C ILE A 336 -5.67 14.85 -7.25
N MET A 337 -5.71 14.76 -8.56
CA MET A 337 -4.74 15.35 -9.48
C MET A 337 -4.87 16.88 -9.48
N ALA A 338 -4.41 17.51 -8.39
CA ALA A 338 -4.40 18.95 -8.20
C ALA A 338 -3.15 19.58 -8.86
N TYR A 339 -2.93 19.24 -10.12
CA TYR A 339 -1.74 19.59 -10.89
C TYR A 339 -1.55 21.10 -11.03
N ARG A 340 -0.92 21.67 -10.02
CA ARG A 340 -0.50 23.07 -9.86
C ARG A 340 0.85 23.11 -9.18
N ASN A 341 1.61 24.19 -9.39
CA ASN A 341 2.93 24.36 -8.80
C ASN A 341 2.98 25.45 -7.70
N LYS A 342 1.82 25.92 -7.24
CA LYS A 342 1.70 26.81 -6.08
C LYS A 342 0.62 26.31 -5.14
N ALA A 343 0.91 26.32 -3.85
CA ALA A 343 -0.04 25.90 -2.81
C ALA A 343 -1.23 26.88 -2.71
N LEU A 344 -0.94 28.18 -2.69
CA LEU A 344 -1.90 29.26 -2.42
C LEU A 344 -2.40 29.94 -3.70
N GLY A 345 -3.45 30.76 -3.53
CA GLY A 345 -4.11 31.48 -4.61
C GLY A 345 -5.39 30.80 -5.08
N SER A 346 -6.23 31.51 -5.84
CA SER A 346 -7.52 31.00 -6.34
C SER A 346 -7.40 29.80 -7.29
N ASN A 347 -6.25 29.64 -7.94
CA ASN A 347 -5.92 28.52 -8.81
C ASN A 347 -4.75 27.68 -8.24
N GLY A 348 -4.49 27.78 -6.93
CA GLY A 348 -3.46 26.99 -6.24
C GLY A 348 -3.96 25.61 -5.86
N ILE A 349 -3.03 24.70 -5.51
CA ILE A 349 -3.28 23.30 -5.16
C ILE A 349 -4.40 23.17 -4.13
N ILE A 350 -4.34 23.97 -3.07
CA ILE A 350 -5.33 23.95 -1.97
C ILE A 350 -6.71 24.32 -2.48
N ALA A 351 -6.79 25.41 -3.24
CA ALA A 351 -8.07 25.95 -3.70
C ALA A 351 -8.79 24.99 -4.64
N VAL A 352 -8.06 24.38 -5.60
CA VAL A 352 -8.66 23.47 -6.58
C VAL A 352 -9.08 22.13 -5.96
N ALA A 353 -8.39 21.65 -4.91
CA ALA A 353 -8.70 20.37 -4.29
C ALA A 353 -9.74 20.47 -3.16
N LYS A 354 -9.96 21.65 -2.60
CA LYS A 354 -10.70 21.84 -1.35
C LYS A 354 -12.11 21.26 -1.35
N SER A 355 -12.85 21.40 -2.46
CA SER A 355 -14.22 20.89 -2.55
C SER A 355 -14.27 19.37 -2.37
N ILE A 356 -13.41 18.63 -3.06
CA ILE A 356 -13.34 17.15 -2.96
C ILE A 356 -12.85 16.72 -1.57
N ILE A 357 -11.92 17.45 -0.94
CA ILE A 357 -11.49 17.20 0.43
C ILE A 357 -12.67 17.31 1.42
N LEU A 358 -13.56 18.29 1.23
CA LEU A 358 -14.74 18.48 2.07
C LEU A 358 -15.81 17.39 1.82
N GLU A 359 -16.04 17.02 0.56
CA GLU A 359 -16.91 15.89 0.21
C GLU A 359 -16.40 14.59 0.85
N ALA A 360 -15.11 14.30 0.73
CA ALA A 360 -14.47 13.12 1.32
C ALA A 360 -14.62 13.14 2.87
N ALA A 361 -14.43 14.29 3.52
CA ALA A 361 -14.63 14.42 4.97
C ALA A 361 -16.07 14.11 5.38
N THR A 362 -17.06 14.62 4.63
CA THR A 362 -18.47 14.37 4.87
C THR A 362 -18.82 12.88 4.73
N LEU A 363 -18.25 12.22 3.75
CA LEU A 363 -18.45 10.80 3.45
C LEU A 363 -17.54 9.87 4.27
N LYS A 364 -16.67 10.42 5.13
CA LYS A 364 -15.66 9.69 5.92
C LYS A 364 -14.73 8.84 5.03
N LYS A 365 -14.34 9.40 3.89
CA LYS A 365 -13.42 8.81 2.93
C LYS A 365 -12.08 9.54 2.96
N GLN A 366 -11.06 8.93 2.36
CA GLN A 366 -9.70 9.45 2.35
C GLN A 366 -9.37 10.11 1.02
N ALA A 367 -8.53 11.14 1.06
CA ALA A 367 -8.07 11.85 -0.13
C ALA A 367 -6.59 12.23 -0.02
N VAL A 368 -5.86 11.95 -1.09
CA VAL A 368 -4.45 12.31 -1.28
C VAL A 368 -4.39 13.44 -2.31
N ILE A 369 -3.49 14.41 -2.12
CA ILE A 369 -3.26 15.48 -3.09
C ILE A 369 -2.10 15.11 -4.00
N ALA A 370 -2.34 15.07 -5.30
CA ALA A 370 -1.29 14.82 -6.29
C ALA A 370 -0.80 16.11 -6.95
N VAL A 371 0.50 16.17 -7.17
CA VAL A 371 1.19 17.18 -7.98
C VAL A 371 2.00 16.49 -9.08
N ASP A 372 2.30 17.25 -10.14
CA ASP A 372 2.98 16.71 -11.31
C ASP A 372 4.40 17.24 -11.45
N THR A 373 5.32 16.39 -11.91
CA THR A 373 6.70 16.71 -12.26
C THR A 373 7.03 16.48 -13.74
N LEU A 374 6.04 16.06 -14.53
CA LEU A 374 6.15 15.85 -15.97
C LEU A 374 6.14 17.20 -16.70
N SER A 375 6.83 17.29 -17.83
CA SER A 375 6.71 18.44 -18.73
C SER A 375 5.29 18.57 -19.28
N SER A 376 4.60 19.63 -18.90
CA SER A 376 3.24 19.90 -19.37
C SER A 376 3.22 20.62 -20.69
N LYS A 377 2.30 20.22 -21.58
CA LYS A 377 1.95 20.95 -22.81
C LYS A 377 0.86 21.99 -22.57
N GLU A 378 0.19 21.96 -21.40
CA GLU A 378 -0.92 22.85 -21.09
C GLU A 378 -0.43 24.21 -20.62
N ALA A 379 0.30 24.23 -19.49
CA ALA A 379 0.87 25.46 -18.94
C ALA A 379 1.94 25.14 -17.88
N ASP A 380 2.93 26.00 -17.74
CA ASP A 380 4.03 25.83 -16.78
C ASP A 380 3.56 25.80 -15.31
N TYR A 381 2.41 26.41 -15.01
CA TYR A 381 1.87 26.43 -13.66
C TYR A 381 1.17 25.11 -13.24
N THR A 382 1.02 24.15 -14.16
CA THR A 382 0.38 22.85 -13.86
C THR A 382 1.36 21.80 -13.36
N THR A 383 2.66 22.07 -13.40
CA THR A 383 3.70 21.10 -13.05
C THR A 383 4.89 21.79 -12.38
N PHE A 384 5.68 21.01 -11.64
CA PHE A 384 6.97 21.43 -11.09
C PHE A 384 8.15 21.19 -12.04
N TYR A 385 7.94 20.72 -13.28
CA TYR A 385 8.98 20.35 -14.23
C TYR A 385 10.08 21.40 -14.42
N LYS A 386 9.70 22.69 -14.52
CA LYS A 386 10.63 23.82 -14.65
C LYS A 386 11.02 24.45 -13.32
N SER A 387 10.55 23.90 -12.21
CA SER A 387 10.84 24.36 -10.87
C SER A 387 12.08 23.65 -10.32
N ASN A 388 12.42 23.94 -9.07
CA ASN A 388 13.38 23.13 -8.34
C ASN A 388 12.71 22.33 -7.23
N SER A 389 13.38 21.29 -6.78
CA SER A 389 12.85 20.40 -5.74
C SER A 389 12.58 21.12 -4.42
N SER A 390 13.41 22.11 -4.05
CA SER A 390 13.23 22.90 -2.83
C SER A 390 11.95 23.73 -2.87
N LEU A 391 11.63 24.32 -4.02
CA LEU A 391 10.37 25.04 -4.22
C LEU A 391 9.18 24.07 -4.10
N MET A 392 9.25 22.92 -4.77
CA MET A 392 8.21 21.90 -4.67
C MET A 392 7.95 21.51 -3.21
N GLU A 393 9.00 21.20 -2.44
CA GLU A 393 8.86 20.82 -1.03
C GLU A 393 8.29 21.96 -0.18
N SER A 394 8.66 23.21 -0.46
CA SER A 394 8.10 24.39 0.23
C SER A 394 6.59 24.55 -0.02
N GLU A 395 6.15 24.39 -1.28
CA GLU A 395 4.73 24.45 -1.64
C GLU A 395 3.95 23.28 -1.02
N LEU A 396 4.50 22.05 -1.08
CA LEU A 396 3.89 20.86 -0.48
C LEU A 396 3.79 20.96 1.04
N LYS A 397 4.73 21.62 1.71
CA LYS A 397 4.64 21.92 3.13
C LYS A 397 3.44 22.81 3.44
N GLN A 398 3.20 23.88 2.67
CA GLN A 398 2.04 24.75 2.81
C GLN A 398 0.72 23.98 2.57
N VAL A 399 0.68 23.08 1.57
CA VAL A 399 -0.47 22.18 1.32
C VAL A 399 -0.76 21.36 2.57
N LYS A 400 0.26 20.69 3.11
CA LYS A 400 0.11 19.87 4.33
C LYS A 400 -0.40 20.70 5.52
N GLU A 401 0.20 21.84 5.79
CA GLU A 401 -0.20 22.72 6.90
C GLU A 401 -1.65 23.18 6.78
N SER A 402 -2.09 23.51 5.56
CA SER A 402 -3.45 24.00 5.30
C SER A 402 -4.50 22.90 5.32
N LEU A 403 -4.18 21.68 4.89
CA LEU A 403 -5.13 20.59 4.73
C LEU A 403 -5.14 19.59 5.91
N SER A 404 -4.10 19.57 6.76
CA SER A 404 -4.05 18.71 7.95
C SER A 404 -5.26 18.83 8.90
N PRO A 405 -5.97 19.97 9.03
CA PRO A 405 -7.18 20.03 9.84
C PRO A 405 -8.37 19.23 9.29
N TYR A 406 -8.32 18.80 8.02
CA TYR A 406 -9.39 18.01 7.42
C TYR A 406 -9.10 16.51 7.58
N PRO A 407 -9.99 15.74 8.25
CA PRO A 407 -9.74 14.31 8.54
C PRO A 407 -9.66 13.42 7.28
N SER A 408 -10.21 13.90 6.17
CA SER A 408 -10.12 13.22 4.87
C SER A 408 -8.75 13.36 4.20
N TYR A 409 -7.98 14.41 4.52
CA TYR A 409 -6.66 14.60 3.94
C TYR A 409 -5.65 13.68 4.59
N ILE A 410 -5.13 12.72 3.82
CA ILE A 410 -4.16 11.75 4.35
C ILE A 410 -2.75 11.94 3.80
N GLY A 411 -2.53 12.82 2.82
CA GLY A 411 -1.17 13.07 2.35
C GLY A 411 -1.03 13.57 0.92
N ILE A 412 0.15 13.33 0.37
CA ILE A 412 0.63 13.89 -0.90
C ILE A 412 1.13 12.76 -1.81
N ALA A 413 0.87 12.87 -3.09
CA ALA A 413 1.45 12.03 -4.14
C ALA A 413 2.22 12.90 -5.15
N ILE A 414 3.36 12.44 -5.64
CA ILE A 414 4.16 13.13 -6.66
C ILE A 414 4.20 12.25 -7.90
N HIS A 415 3.65 12.74 -9.00
CA HIS A 415 3.62 12.08 -10.29
C HIS A 415 4.84 12.51 -11.13
N ASP A 416 5.66 11.61 -11.63
CA ASP A 416 5.85 10.21 -11.26
C ASP A 416 7.28 9.97 -10.77
N TYR A 417 7.63 8.75 -10.36
CA TYR A 417 8.96 8.38 -9.86
C TYR A 417 10.09 8.83 -10.79
N VAL A 418 10.00 8.53 -12.09
CA VAL A 418 11.05 8.83 -13.07
C VAL A 418 11.24 10.34 -13.21
N ARG A 419 10.15 11.08 -13.36
CA ARG A 419 10.17 12.52 -13.56
C ARG A 419 10.56 13.28 -12.28
N TRP A 420 10.20 12.73 -11.14
CA TRP A 420 10.66 13.28 -9.87
C TRP A 420 12.18 13.14 -9.69
N ILE A 421 12.78 12.01 -10.11
CA ILE A 421 14.25 11.87 -10.16
C ILE A 421 14.86 12.90 -11.11
N ASP A 422 14.29 13.10 -12.29
CA ASP A 422 14.77 14.10 -13.24
C ASP A 422 14.78 15.51 -12.60
N LEU A 423 13.70 15.87 -11.89
CA LEU A 423 13.61 17.14 -11.15
C LEU A 423 14.69 17.28 -10.07
N LEU A 424 14.98 16.21 -9.32
CA LEU A 424 16.01 16.21 -8.30
C LEU A 424 17.41 16.33 -8.88
N ASN A 425 17.65 15.73 -10.06
CA ASN A 425 18.95 15.75 -10.73
C ASN A 425 19.21 17.08 -11.45
N ALA A 426 18.17 17.75 -11.95
CA ALA A 426 18.29 19.07 -12.60
C ALA A 426 18.79 20.17 -11.64
N ASN A 427 18.75 19.96 -10.34
CA ASN A 427 19.10 20.92 -9.30
C ASN A 427 20.43 20.59 -8.59
N ARG A 428 21.29 19.73 -9.17
CA ARG A 428 22.62 19.40 -8.65
C ARG A 428 23.71 20.31 -9.19
#